data_2dec244778f8e4609c7e984becf3b53c
#
_entry.id   2dec244778f8e4609c7e984becf3b53c
#
_cell.length_a   1.000
_cell.length_b   1.000
_cell.length_c   1.000
_cell.angle_alpha   90.00
_cell.angle_beta   90.00
_cell.angle_gamma   90.00
#
_symmetry.space_group_name_H-M   'P 1'
#
loop_
_entity.id
_entity.type
_entity.pdbx_description
1 polymer ?
#
loop_
_entity_poly.entity_id
_entity_poly.type
_entity_poly.pdbx_seq_one_letter_code
_entity_poly.pdbx_strand_id
1 'polypeptide(L)'
;MVLNSGRNGKLKMTQSRIWSVAVAAVGFAGAAMPALAQDSNTVLGAPHDKGIGLQAPATELAEKMDFLHNAVLMPIITVITLFVLALLFVVWFRFRETKNPVPSKTTHHTLLEVAWTIVPALILVFIAVFSFPLLYRQLEIPTPGLTIRAIGHQWFWTYEYPDNGNFTFEARMIRKVDLQPGQVYLLDTDNEVVLPIDTDIRIQITATDVIHAWTIPAFGVKHDAVPGRTNESWFNIQKPGIYYGQCSELCGVRHAYMPIKVRAVTKEEFQAWVTEAQNRFAKVDGTPPTQAVAAQ
;
A
#
# COMPACT_ATOMS: atom_id res chain seq x y z
N MET A 1 56.00 75.11 -38.48
CA MET A 1 55.19 75.74 -39.53
C MET A 1 53.93 74.85 -39.72
N VAL A 2 52.80 75.44 -39.40
CA VAL A 2 51.44 75.13 -39.92
C VAL A 2 50.82 73.75 -39.58
N LEU A 3 49.93 73.79 -38.58
CA LEU A 3 48.46 73.71 -38.67
C LEU A 3 47.89 72.52 -39.50
N ASN A 4 47.08 71.62 -39.03
CA ASN A 4 45.62 71.81 -38.81
C ASN A 4 44.89 70.52 -38.47
N SER A 5 44.03 70.67 -37.55
CA SER A 5 42.60 70.31 -37.66
C SER A 5 42.23 68.85 -37.76
N GLY A 6 41.82 68.21 -36.75
CA GLY A 6 40.43 68.14 -36.28
C GLY A 6 39.50 67.22 -37.09
N ARG A 7 39.10 66.12 -36.49
CA ARG A 7 37.72 65.64 -36.70
C ARG A 7 37.28 64.71 -35.58
N ASN A 8 36.31 65.23 -34.88
CA ASN A 8 35.51 64.47 -33.91
C ASN A 8 34.81 63.26 -34.52
N GLY A 9 35.23 62.05 -34.15
CA GLY A 9 34.49 60.84 -34.41
C GLY A 9 33.65 60.47 -33.15
N LYS A 10 32.38 60.88 -33.14
CA LYS A 10 31.45 60.47 -32.12
C LYS A 10 31.27 58.93 -32.22
N LEU A 11 31.81 58.17 -31.29
CA LEU A 11 31.46 56.82 -31.06
C LEU A 11 30.03 56.79 -30.52
N LYS A 12 29.12 56.34 -31.35
CA LYS A 12 27.74 55.95 -30.93
C LYS A 12 27.85 54.72 -30.05
N MET A 13 27.73 54.92 -28.74
CA MET A 13 27.47 53.83 -27.82
C MET A 13 26.06 53.33 -28.09
N THR A 14 25.96 52.16 -28.70
CA THR A 14 24.75 51.38 -28.76
C THR A 14 24.38 50.92 -27.34
N GLN A 15 23.33 51.51 -26.81
CA GLN A 15 22.71 51.05 -25.56
C GLN A 15 22.21 49.63 -25.76
N SER A 16 22.97 48.65 -25.27
CA SER A 16 22.46 47.33 -25.05
C SER A 16 21.42 47.41 -23.93
N ARG A 17 20.17 47.16 -24.28
CA ARG A 17 19.06 47.04 -23.33
C ARG A 17 19.34 45.88 -22.39
N ILE A 18 19.79 46.20 -21.19
CA ILE A 18 19.83 45.30 -20.06
C ILE A 18 18.36 45.09 -19.65
N TRP A 19 17.82 43.96 -19.98
CA TRP A 19 16.54 43.50 -19.44
C TRP A 19 16.77 43.15 -17.98
N SER A 20 16.47 44.08 -17.09
CA SER A 20 16.36 43.82 -15.66
C SER A 20 15.11 42.99 -15.44
N VAL A 21 15.29 41.68 -15.30
CA VAL A 21 14.23 40.77 -14.80
C VAL A 21 14.13 41.11 -13.32
N ALA A 22 13.16 41.94 -12.97
CA ALA A 22 12.70 42.09 -11.59
C ALA A 22 12.05 40.79 -11.17
N VAL A 23 12.78 39.92 -10.47
CA VAL A 23 12.22 38.80 -9.74
C VAL A 23 11.44 39.41 -8.56
N ALA A 24 10.13 39.54 -8.72
CA ALA A 24 9.22 39.84 -7.63
C ALA A 24 9.26 38.60 -6.70
N ALA A 25 10.01 38.70 -5.61
CA ALA A 25 9.89 37.77 -4.50
C ALA A 25 8.50 37.96 -3.90
N VAL A 26 7.51 37.17 -4.40
CA VAL A 26 6.23 36.98 -3.71
C VAL A 26 6.56 36.20 -2.45
N GLY A 27 6.69 36.93 -1.34
CA GLY A 27 6.74 36.33 -0.01
C GLY A 27 5.45 35.57 0.22
N PHE A 28 5.50 34.26 0.04
CA PHE A 28 4.49 33.36 0.56
C PHE A 28 4.60 33.46 2.10
N ALA A 29 3.83 34.37 2.70
CA ALA A 29 3.49 34.24 4.10
C ALA A 29 2.67 32.95 4.20
N GLY A 30 3.37 31.85 4.50
CA GLY A 30 2.75 30.59 4.84
C GLY A 30 1.89 30.82 6.08
N ALA A 31 0.62 31.18 5.88
CA ALA A 31 -0.36 30.96 6.92
C ALA A 31 -0.27 29.47 7.27
N ALA A 32 0.29 29.14 8.42
CA ALA A 32 0.16 27.82 9.01
C ALA A 32 -1.35 27.58 9.12
N MET A 33 -1.91 26.88 8.14
CA MET A 33 -3.27 26.35 8.30
C MET A 33 -3.19 25.47 9.53
N PRO A 34 -4.10 25.67 10.53
CA PRO A 34 -4.20 24.70 11.60
C PRO A 34 -4.41 23.34 10.91
N ALA A 35 -3.53 22.40 11.18
CA ALA A 35 -3.75 21.02 10.79
C ALA A 35 -5.09 20.64 11.42
N LEU A 36 -6.15 20.61 10.62
CA LEU A 36 -7.43 20.09 11.07
C LEU A 36 -7.11 18.66 11.50
N ALA A 37 -7.27 18.38 12.79
CA ALA A 37 -7.10 17.03 13.31
C ALA A 37 -8.01 16.13 12.47
N GLN A 38 -7.43 15.22 11.72
CA GLN A 38 -8.19 14.32 10.87
C GLN A 38 -9.00 13.42 11.77
N ASP A 39 -10.32 13.38 11.55
CA ASP A 39 -11.23 12.57 12.35
C ASP A 39 -10.87 11.08 12.20
N SER A 40 -10.58 10.42 13.32
CA SER A 40 -10.29 8.99 13.40
C SER A 40 -11.44 8.09 12.91
N ASN A 41 -12.63 8.65 12.68
CA ASN A 41 -13.78 7.96 12.10
C ASN A 41 -13.89 8.11 10.56
N THR A 42 -13.00 8.88 9.93
CA THR A 42 -12.98 9.01 8.46
C THR A 42 -12.48 7.72 7.82
N VAL A 43 -13.23 7.16 6.87
CA VAL A 43 -12.80 5.97 6.12
C VAL A 43 -11.77 6.38 5.08
N LEU A 44 -10.54 5.88 5.22
CA LEU A 44 -9.40 6.14 4.34
C LEU A 44 -8.99 4.90 3.53
N GLY A 45 -9.02 3.73 4.16
CA GLY A 45 -8.59 2.47 3.56
C GLY A 45 -9.76 1.56 3.21
N ALA A 46 -10.55 1.94 2.22
CA ALA A 46 -11.61 1.10 1.68
C ALA A 46 -11.52 1.00 0.15
N PRO A 47 -11.99 -0.09 -0.46
CA PRO A 47 -12.20 -0.14 -1.89
C PRO A 47 -13.25 0.89 -2.31
N HIS A 48 -13.10 1.46 -3.50
CA HIS A 48 -14.05 2.40 -4.09
C HIS A 48 -14.53 1.89 -5.46
N ASP A 49 -15.68 2.36 -5.87
CA ASP A 49 -16.28 1.96 -7.14
C ASP A 49 -15.34 2.26 -8.31
N LYS A 50 -15.17 1.24 -9.20
CA LYS A 50 -14.32 1.32 -10.40
C LYS A 50 -12.83 1.59 -10.10
N GLY A 51 -12.37 1.38 -8.89
CA GLY A 51 -10.96 1.45 -8.53
C GLY A 51 -10.14 0.40 -9.26
N ILE A 52 -9.13 0.81 -10.00
CA ILE A 52 -8.19 -0.06 -10.72
C ILE A 52 -6.76 0.03 -10.15
N GLY A 53 -6.51 1.01 -9.28
CA GLY A 53 -5.22 1.21 -8.62
C GLY A 53 -5.15 0.57 -7.24
N LEU A 54 -4.00 0.71 -6.60
CA LEU A 54 -3.84 0.37 -5.19
C LEU A 54 -4.62 1.34 -4.32
N GLN A 55 -4.96 0.93 -3.09
CA GLN A 55 -5.54 1.85 -2.10
C GLN A 55 -4.51 2.91 -1.72
N ALA A 56 -5.00 4.09 -1.30
CA ALA A 56 -4.13 5.17 -0.84
C ALA A 56 -3.25 4.69 0.33
N PRO A 57 -1.92 4.87 0.26
CA PRO A 57 -1.01 4.39 1.28
C PRO A 57 -1.20 5.16 2.60
N ALA A 58 -1.14 4.43 3.72
CA ALA A 58 -1.23 4.97 5.06
C ALA A 58 0.04 4.73 5.88
N THR A 59 1.03 4.06 5.30
CA THR A 59 2.34 3.75 5.91
C THR A 59 3.47 4.03 4.93
N GLU A 60 4.68 4.25 5.43
CA GLU A 60 5.88 4.40 4.59
C GLU A 60 6.14 3.16 3.71
N LEU A 61 5.87 1.97 4.23
CA LEU A 61 6.00 0.72 3.47
C LEU A 61 5.04 0.69 2.27
N ALA A 62 3.77 1.05 2.50
CA ALA A 62 2.78 1.11 1.44
C ALA A 62 3.11 2.18 0.39
N GLU A 63 3.66 3.33 0.78
CA GLU A 63 4.14 4.37 -0.16
C GLU A 63 5.26 3.85 -1.07
N LYS A 64 6.23 3.12 -0.50
CA LYS A 64 7.30 2.50 -1.28
C LYS A 64 6.80 1.40 -2.20
N MET A 65 5.80 0.62 -1.77
CA MET A 65 5.15 -0.38 -2.61
C MET A 65 4.40 0.28 -3.77
N ASP A 66 3.67 1.35 -3.50
CA ASP A 66 2.95 2.13 -4.51
C ASP A 66 3.93 2.71 -5.56
N PHE A 67 5.05 3.30 -5.12
CA PHE A 67 6.11 3.76 -6.01
C PHE A 67 6.69 2.61 -6.87
N LEU A 68 7.05 1.49 -6.26
CA LEU A 68 7.58 0.32 -6.99
C LEU A 68 6.59 -0.18 -8.02
N HIS A 69 5.31 -0.27 -7.66
CA HIS A 69 4.26 -0.74 -8.55
C HIS A 69 4.02 0.25 -9.70
N ASN A 70 3.70 1.52 -9.38
CA ASN A 70 3.22 2.48 -10.36
C ASN A 70 4.33 3.15 -11.18
N ALA A 71 5.49 3.42 -10.57
CA ALA A 71 6.57 4.14 -11.24
C ALA A 71 7.62 3.21 -11.88
N VAL A 72 7.75 1.96 -11.41
CA VAL A 72 8.75 1.02 -11.94
C VAL A 72 8.09 -0.12 -12.70
N LEU A 73 7.22 -0.91 -12.06
CA LEU A 73 6.67 -2.12 -12.67
C LEU A 73 5.67 -1.81 -13.79
N MET A 74 4.70 -0.92 -13.56
CA MET A 74 3.66 -0.60 -14.55
C MET A 74 4.22 -0.08 -15.88
N PRO A 75 5.18 0.85 -15.93
CA PRO A 75 5.80 1.25 -17.19
C PRO A 75 6.50 0.08 -17.91
N ILE A 76 7.27 -0.74 -17.19
CA ILE A 76 8.00 -1.88 -17.75
C ILE A 76 7.03 -2.88 -18.37
N ILE A 77 6.03 -3.34 -17.64
CA ILE A 77 5.07 -4.34 -18.13
C ILE A 77 4.22 -3.78 -19.28
N THR A 78 3.91 -2.47 -19.26
CA THR A 78 3.17 -1.81 -20.34
C THR A 78 4.01 -1.82 -21.62
N VAL A 79 5.29 -1.45 -21.57
CA VAL A 79 6.19 -1.48 -22.73
C VAL A 79 6.34 -2.91 -23.27
N ILE A 80 6.54 -3.90 -22.39
CA ILE A 80 6.65 -5.32 -22.79
C ILE A 80 5.35 -5.78 -23.46
N THR A 81 4.20 -5.46 -22.88
CA THR A 81 2.89 -5.86 -23.44
C THR A 81 2.66 -5.26 -24.81
N LEU A 82 2.93 -3.96 -24.97
CA LEU A 82 2.80 -3.28 -26.27
C LEU A 82 3.78 -3.82 -27.30
N PHE A 83 5.01 -4.15 -26.90
CA PHE A 83 6.00 -4.77 -27.77
C PHE A 83 5.53 -6.14 -28.26
N VAL A 84 5.06 -7.01 -27.37
CA VAL A 84 4.54 -8.34 -27.75
C VAL A 84 3.31 -8.20 -28.62
N LEU A 85 2.40 -7.28 -28.31
CA LEU A 85 1.23 -7.00 -29.13
C LEU A 85 1.62 -6.57 -30.55
N ALA A 86 2.61 -5.68 -30.68
CA ALA A 86 3.13 -5.26 -31.98
C ALA A 86 3.72 -6.44 -32.78
N LEU A 87 4.48 -7.33 -32.14
CA LEU A 87 4.98 -8.55 -32.78
C LEU A 87 3.84 -9.45 -33.26
N LEU A 88 2.79 -9.65 -32.48
CA LEU A 88 1.62 -10.42 -32.87
C LEU A 88 0.92 -9.81 -34.12
N PHE A 89 0.77 -8.49 -34.14
CA PHE A 89 0.23 -7.80 -35.31
C PHE A 89 1.12 -7.99 -36.57
N VAL A 90 2.45 -7.88 -36.40
CA VAL A 90 3.39 -8.13 -37.51
C VAL A 90 3.22 -9.56 -38.04
N VAL A 91 3.16 -10.54 -37.13
CA VAL A 91 2.93 -11.94 -37.52
C VAL A 91 1.63 -12.08 -38.26
N TRP A 92 0.54 -11.56 -37.74
CA TRP A 92 -0.79 -11.66 -38.36
C TRP A 92 -0.87 -11.00 -39.74
N PHE A 93 -0.34 -9.78 -39.91
CA PHE A 93 -0.45 -9.07 -41.19
C PHE A 93 0.58 -9.49 -42.20
N ARG A 94 1.83 -9.79 -41.80
CA ARG A 94 2.95 -10.07 -42.72
C ARG A 94 3.09 -11.55 -43.06
N PHE A 95 2.81 -12.44 -42.12
CA PHE A 95 3.09 -13.87 -42.25
C PHE A 95 1.84 -14.73 -42.44
N ARG A 96 0.69 -14.13 -42.77
CA ARG A 96 -0.50 -14.88 -43.20
C ARG A 96 -0.27 -15.60 -44.53
N GLU A 97 -0.90 -16.75 -44.73
CA GLU A 97 -0.75 -17.63 -45.90
C GLU A 97 -0.82 -16.87 -47.24
N THR A 98 -1.80 -15.95 -47.39
CA THR A 98 -1.98 -15.13 -48.60
C THR A 98 -0.83 -14.18 -48.91
N LYS A 99 -0.05 -13.78 -47.92
CA LYS A 99 1.10 -12.87 -48.03
C LYS A 99 2.44 -13.60 -47.99
N ASN A 100 2.49 -14.78 -47.40
CA ASN A 100 3.69 -15.59 -47.20
C ASN A 100 3.41 -17.06 -47.52
N PRO A 101 3.10 -17.40 -48.80
CA PRO A 101 2.69 -18.75 -49.19
C PRO A 101 3.83 -19.78 -49.04
N VAL A 102 5.09 -19.33 -49.06
CA VAL A 102 6.26 -20.21 -48.88
C VAL A 102 7.03 -19.71 -47.66
N PRO A 103 6.86 -20.34 -46.48
CA PRO A 103 7.54 -19.90 -45.26
C PRO A 103 9.05 -20.17 -45.33
N SER A 104 9.82 -19.30 -44.68
CA SER A 104 11.25 -19.48 -44.48
C SER A 104 11.54 -20.76 -43.67
N LYS A 105 12.61 -21.44 -44.00
CA LYS A 105 13.11 -22.63 -43.26
C LYS A 105 14.17 -22.27 -42.22
N THR A 106 14.44 -20.99 -41.96
CA THR A 106 15.35 -20.53 -40.92
C THR A 106 14.80 -20.91 -39.58
N THR A 107 15.53 -21.68 -38.80
CA THR A 107 15.09 -22.24 -37.52
C THR A 107 15.78 -21.62 -36.29
N HIS A 108 16.86 -20.88 -36.50
CA HIS A 108 17.64 -20.29 -35.43
C HIS A 108 18.31 -18.98 -35.84
N HIS A 109 18.63 -18.15 -34.87
CA HIS A 109 19.40 -16.91 -35.05
C HIS A 109 20.10 -16.55 -33.75
N THR A 110 21.36 -16.92 -33.62
CA THR A 110 22.14 -16.83 -32.36
C THR A 110 22.09 -15.44 -31.68
N LEU A 111 22.19 -14.34 -32.49
CA LEU A 111 22.12 -13.00 -31.90
C LEU A 111 20.77 -12.70 -31.28
N LEU A 112 19.66 -13.12 -31.90
CA LEU A 112 18.32 -12.95 -31.29
C LEU A 112 18.16 -13.81 -30.05
N GLU A 113 18.67 -15.03 -30.05
CA GLU A 113 18.63 -15.95 -28.90
C GLU A 113 19.36 -15.36 -27.70
N VAL A 114 20.56 -14.83 -27.91
CA VAL A 114 21.32 -14.11 -26.90
C VAL A 114 20.56 -12.87 -26.40
N ALA A 115 19.98 -12.10 -27.33
CA ALA A 115 19.25 -10.88 -26.96
C ALA A 115 18.02 -11.19 -26.11
N TRP A 116 17.17 -12.16 -26.47
CA TRP A 116 15.98 -12.49 -25.67
C TRP A 116 16.29 -13.21 -24.36
N THR A 117 17.50 -13.69 -24.14
CA THR A 117 17.98 -14.22 -22.87
C THR A 117 18.52 -13.11 -21.98
N ILE A 118 19.40 -12.25 -22.52
CA ILE A 118 20.10 -11.24 -21.73
C ILE A 118 19.19 -10.05 -21.38
N VAL A 119 18.36 -9.57 -22.32
CA VAL A 119 17.50 -8.40 -22.08
C VAL A 119 16.52 -8.63 -20.93
N PRO A 120 15.74 -9.74 -20.86
CA PRO A 120 14.91 -10.02 -19.67
C PRO A 120 15.70 -10.12 -18.37
N ALA A 121 16.90 -10.76 -18.39
CA ALA A 121 17.74 -10.84 -17.21
C ALA A 121 18.15 -9.44 -16.70
N LEU A 122 18.53 -8.52 -17.60
CA LEU A 122 18.86 -7.14 -17.25
C LEU A 122 17.66 -6.38 -16.70
N ILE A 123 16.45 -6.60 -17.24
CA ILE A 123 15.20 -6.02 -16.72
C ILE A 123 14.95 -6.50 -15.28
N LEU A 124 15.14 -7.80 -15.00
CA LEU A 124 14.99 -8.34 -13.64
C LEU A 124 16.02 -7.74 -12.68
N VAL A 125 17.28 -7.60 -13.09
CA VAL A 125 18.32 -6.94 -12.28
C VAL A 125 17.93 -5.48 -11.98
N PHE A 126 17.42 -4.76 -12.97
CA PHE A 126 16.94 -3.39 -12.77
C PHE A 126 15.81 -3.33 -11.75
N ILE A 127 14.80 -4.21 -11.84
CA ILE A 127 13.70 -4.30 -10.87
C ILE A 127 14.23 -4.63 -9.48
N ALA A 128 15.21 -5.53 -9.37
CA ALA A 128 15.80 -5.95 -8.10
C ALA A 128 16.43 -4.79 -7.31
N VAL A 129 17.00 -3.79 -8.00
CA VAL A 129 17.58 -2.60 -7.37
C VAL A 129 16.56 -1.85 -6.52
N PHE A 130 15.30 -1.83 -6.94
CA PHE A 130 14.22 -1.15 -6.19
C PHE A 130 13.49 -2.10 -5.24
N SER A 131 13.31 -3.36 -5.62
CA SER A 131 12.49 -4.32 -4.84
C SER A 131 13.22 -4.89 -3.62
N PHE A 132 14.54 -5.16 -3.70
CA PHE A 132 15.28 -5.74 -2.58
C PHE A 132 15.34 -4.81 -1.36
N PRO A 133 15.65 -3.50 -1.48
CA PRO A 133 15.60 -2.60 -0.34
C PRO A 133 14.22 -2.58 0.35
N LEU A 134 13.14 -2.63 -0.44
CA LEU A 134 11.78 -2.71 0.10
C LEU A 134 11.56 -4.04 0.83
N LEU A 135 11.96 -5.17 0.23
CA LEU A 135 11.84 -6.49 0.85
C LEU A 135 12.58 -6.56 2.19
N TYR A 136 13.83 -6.11 2.25
CA TYR A 136 14.60 -6.08 3.50
C TYR A 136 13.93 -5.19 4.55
N ARG A 137 13.41 -4.01 4.14
CA ARG A 137 12.69 -3.11 5.05
C ARG A 137 11.44 -3.74 5.64
N GLN A 138 10.72 -4.57 4.88
CA GLN A 138 9.54 -5.30 5.37
C GLN A 138 9.90 -6.42 6.35
N LEU A 139 11.05 -7.06 6.16
CA LEU A 139 11.49 -8.19 7.00
C LEU A 139 12.16 -7.74 8.30
N GLU A 140 12.74 -6.55 8.33
CA GLU A 140 13.45 -6.02 9.48
C GLU A 140 12.47 -5.29 10.41
N ILE A 141 11.99 -5.99 11.43
CA ILE A 141 11.03 -5.46 12.39
C ILE A 141 11.78 -4.52 13.36
N PRO A 142 11.44 -3.23 13.43
CA PRO A 142 12.04 -2.29 14.39
C PRO A 142 11.63 -2.67 15.82
N THR A 143 12.26 -2.02 16.81
CA THR A 143 11.80 -2.16 18.22
C THR A 143 10.36 -1.67 18.32
N PRO A 144 9.38 -2.56 18.60
CA PRO A 144 7.98 -2.19 18.56
C PRO A 144 7.60 -1.31 19.76
N GLY A 145 6.79 -0.29 19.50
CA GLY A 145 6.11 0.47 20.54
C GLY A 145 4.81 -0.18 20.99
N LEU A 146 4.27 -1.11 20.19
CA LEU A 146 3.08 -1.90 20.50
C LEU A 146 3.17 -3.26 19.79
N THR A 147 2.80 -4.32 20.50
CA THR A 147 2.59 -5.66 19.91
C THR A 147 1.12 -6.03 19.98
N ILE A 148 0.56 -6.51 18.88
CA ILE A 148 -0.76 -7.13 18.82
C ILE A 148 -0.64 -8.53 18.23
N ARG A 149 -1.61 -9.40 18.55
CA ARG A 149 -1.70 -10.71 17.94
C ARG A 149 -3.05 -10.86 17.23
N ALA A 150 -3.03 -11.34 15.99
CA ALA A 150 -4.21 -11.70 15.21
C ALA A 150 -4.25 -13.22 15.02
N ILE A 151 -5.36 -13.85 15.39
CA ILE A 151 -5.57 -15.29 15.31
C ILE A 151 -6.75 -15.54 14.39
N GLY A 152 -6.51 -16.23 13.28
CA GLY A 152 -7.54 -16.60 12.31
C GLY A 152 -8.32 -17.82 12.74
N HIS A 153 -9.63 -17.76 12.52
CA HIS A 153 -10.58 -18.87 12.74
C HIS A 153 -11.54 -18.95 11.56
N GLN A 154 -12.20 -20.05 11.38
CA GLN A 154 -13.31 -20.22 10.43
C GLN A 154 -14.62 -19.72 11.06
N TRP A 155 -15.16 -18.50 10.81
CA TRP A 155 -14.65 -17.45 9.93
C TRP A 155 -14.76 -16.12 10.68
N PHE A 156 -13.74 -15.80 11.47
CA PHE A 156 -13.59 -14.57 12.24
C PHE A 156 -12.14 -14.39 12.67
N TRP A 157 -11.81 -13.23 13.24
CA TRP A 157 -10.51 -12.97 13.82
C TRP A 157 -10.62 -12.79 15.34
N THR A 158 -9.65 -13.31 16.09
CA THR A 158 -9.41 -12.97 17.50
C THR A 158 -8.19 -12.06 17.56
N TYR A 159 -8.29 -11.02 18.39
CA TYR A 159 -7.19 -10.10 18.64
C TYR A 159 -6.80 -10.11 20.11
N GLU A 160 -5.48 -10.11 20.37
CA GLU A 160 -4.88 -10.03 21.70
C GLU A 160 -3.97 -8.81 21.76
N TYR A 161 -3.96 -8.12 22.91
CA TYR A 161 -3.10 -6.98 23.23
C TYR A 161 -2.19 -7.32 24.41
N PRO A 162 -1.06 -8.03 24.18
CA PRO A 162 -0.18 -8.49 25.24
C PRO A 162 0.38 -7.37 26.10
N ASP A 163 0.76 -6.26 25.46
CA ASP A 163 1.41 -5.11 26.13
C ASP A 163 0.42 -4.27 26.96
N ASN A 164 -0.89 -4.48 26.81
CA ASN A 164 -1.95 -3.68 27.43
C ASN A 164 -2.83 -4.49 28.40
N GLY A 165 -2.26 -5.39 29.18
CA GLY A 165 -3.00 -6.21 30.13
C GLY A 165 -3.56 -7.51 29.56
N ASN A 166 -3.11 -7.88 28.36
CA ASN A 166 -3.40 -9.16 27.72
C ASN A 166 -4.91 -9.46 27.57
N PHE A 167 -5.71 -8.41 27.28
CA PHE A 167 -7.12 -8.61 26.97
C PHE A 167 -7.28 -9.15 25.53
N THR A 168 -8.40 -9.85 25.32
CA THR A 168 -8.68 -10.56 24.06
C THR A 168 -10.11 -10.32 23.65
N PHE A 169 -10.36 -10.12 22.34
CA PHE A 169 -11.72 -10.04 21.80
C PHE A 169 -11.80 -10.67 20.40
N GLU A 170 -13.01 -11.03 20.03
CA GLU A 170 -13.33 -11.48 18.68
C GLU A 170 -13.85 -10.33 17.83
N ALA A 171 -13.56 -10.37 16.54
CA ALA A 171 -14.08 -9.47 15.52
C ALA A 171 -14.80 -10.30 14.43
N ARG A 172 -16.11 -10.15 14.36
CA ARG A 172 -16.97 -10.85 13.43
C ARG A 172 -17.63 -9.87 12.47
N MET A 173 -17.82 -10.30 11.22
CA MET A 173 -18.52 -9.50 10.23
C MET A 173 -19.96 -9.18 10.68
N ILE A 174 -20.37 -7.92 10.53
CA ILE A 174 -21.76 -7.50 10.78
C ILE A 174 -22.66 -8.05 9.65
N ARG A 175 -23.75 -8.69 10.00
CA ARG A 175 -24.71 -9.19 9.00
C ARG A 175 -25.38 -8.04 8.27
N LYS A 176 -25.73 -8.25 7.01
CA LYS A 176 -26.33 -7.20 6.16
C LYS A 176 -27.56 -6.53 6.79
N VAL A 177 -28.35 -7.33 7.54
CA VAL A 177 -29.59 -6.84 8.20
C VAL A 177 -29.32 -6.01 9.46
N ASP A 178 -28.13 -6.09 10.04
CA ASP A 178 -27.74 -5.41 11.28
C ASP A 178 -26.86 -4.17 11.02
N LEU A 179 -26.55 -3.87 9.74
CA LEU A 179 -25.72 -2.73 9.37
C LEU A 179 -26.38 -1.40 9.74
N GLN A 180 -25.59 -0.53 10.34
CA GLN A 180 -25.98 0.86 10.63
C GLN A 180 -25.62 1.79 9.47
N PRO A 181 -26.24 2.96 9.36
CA PRO A 181 -25.86 3.98 8.37
C PRO A 181 -24.35 4.30 8.43
N GLY A 182 -23.68 4.28 7.28
CA GLY A 182 -22.25 4.53 7.16
C GLY A 182 -21.38 3.28 7.25
N GLN A 183 -21.90 2.14 7.68
CA GLN A 183 -21.19 0.87 7.67
C GLN A 183 -21.19 0.19 6.31
N VAL A 184 -20.11 -0.49 5.99
CA VAL A 184 -19.89 -1.13 4.68
C VAL A 184 -20.08 -2.64 4.79
N TYR A 185 -21.03 -3.19 4.04
CA TYR A 185 -21.27 -4.64 4.00
C TYR A 185 -20.01 -5.40 3.53
N LEU A 186 -19.72 -6.52 4.17
CA LEU A 186 -18.53 -7.37 4.01
C LEU A 186 -17.22 -6.77 4.55
N LEU A 187 -17.23 -5.56 5.10
CA LEU A 187 -16.03 -4.92 5.63
C LEU A 187 -16.13 -4.55 7.11
N ASP A 188 -17.32 -4.17 7.59
CA ASP A 188 -17.51 -3.81 8.98
C ASP A 188 -17.64 -5.02 9.91
N THR A 189 -17.06 -4.85 11.12
CA THR A 189 -17.05 -5.85 12.20
C THR A 189 -17.73 -5.31 13.46
N ASP A 190 -18.22 -6.22 14.29
CA ASP A 190 -18.83 -5.92 15.59
C ASP A 190 -17.86 -5.30 16.60
N ASN A 191 -16.60 -5.71 16.56
CA ASN A 191 -15.49 -5.12 17.26
C ASN A 191 -14.38 -4.73 16.27
N GLU A 192 -13.69 -3.64 16.54
CA GLU A 192 -12.62 -3.12 15.69
C GLU A 192 -11.26 -3.19 16.39
N VAL A 193 -10.20 -3.35 15.61
CA VAL A 193 -8.82 -3.23 16.09
C VAL A 193 -8.49 -1.75 16.19
N VAL A 194 -8.14 -1.25 17.36
CA VAL A 194 -7.76 0.14 17.57
C VAL A 194 -6.24 0.24 17.73
N LEU A 195 -5.60 1.10 16.95
CA LEU A 195 -4.15 1.22 16.91
C LEU A 195 -3.71 2.68 16.94
N PRO A 196 -2.61 3.01 17.67
CA PRO A 196 -2.08 4.36 17.67
C PRO A 196 -1.34 4.69 16.36
N ILE A 197 -1.48 5.92 15.88
CA ILE A 197 -0.63 6.46 14.81
C ILE A 197 0.79 6.74 15.32
N ASP A 198 1.72 6.93 14.39
CA ASP A 198 3.12 7.29 14.65
C ASP A 198 3.79 6.37 15.69
N THR A 199 3.49 5.07 15.57
CA THR A 199 3.99 4.02 16.45
C THR A 199 4.36 2.80 15.62
N ASP A 200 5.55 2.23 15.84
CA ASP A 200 5.94 0.98 15.22
C ASP A 200 5.16 -0.17 15.88
N ILE A 201 4.28 -0.78 15.12
CA ILE A 201 3.39 -1.84 15.58
C ILE A 201 3.89 -3.17 15.03
N ARG A 202 4.21 -4.09 15.93
CA ARG A 202 4.45 -5.49 15.58
C ARG A 202 3.13 -6.25 15.63
N ILE A 203 2.81 -6.93 14.54
CA ILE A 203 1.68 -7.85 14.51
C ILE A 203 2.17 -9.29 14.42
N GLN A 204 1.74 -10.12 15.36
CA GLN A 204 1.92 -11.57 15.36
C GLN A 204 0.67 -12.23 14.77
N ILE A 205 0.86 -13.12 13.80
CA ILE A 205 -0.24 -13.67 13.00
C ILE A 205 -0.17 -15.19 13.03
N THR A 206 -1.27 -15.83 13.42
CA THR A 206 -1.41 -17.30 13.46
C THR A 206 -2.88 -17.70 13.19
N ALA A 207 -3.15 -18.98 13.16
CA ALA A 207 -4.50 -19.52 13.04
C ALA A 207 -4.67 -20.77 13.92
N THR A 208 -5.92 -21.17 14.21
CA THR A 208 -6.22 -22.35 15.01
C THR A 208 -6.68 -23.56 14.19
N ASP A 209 -7.15 -23.35 12.97
CA ASP A 209 -7.84 -24.37 12.17
C ASP A 209 -7.21 -24.56 10.79
N VAL A 210 -7.40 -23.63 9.86
CA VAL A 210 -6.87 -23.67 8.51
C VAL A 210 -5.97 -22.45 8.26
N ILE A 211 -5.32 -22.38 7.10
CA ILE A 211 -4.55 -21.18 6.73
C ILE A 211 -5.53 -20.06 6.39
N HIS A 212 -5.28 -18.88 6.95
CA HIS A 212 -5.87 -17.59 6.61
C HIS A 212 -4.78 -16.62 6.23
N ALA A 213 -5.10 -15.40 5.80
CA ALA A 213 -4.10 -14.33 5.67
C ALA A 213 -4.66 -13.01 6.19
N TRP A 214 -3.92 -12.37 7.09
CA TRP A 214 -4.23 -11.04 7.59
C TRP A 214 -3.69 -9.99 6.63
N THR A 215 -4.55 -9.11 6.14
CA THR A 215 -4.21 -8.16 5.08
C THR A 215 -4.89 -6.83 5.29
N ILE A 216 -4.14 -5.73 5.28
CA ILE A 216 -4.65 -4.36 5.14
C ILE A 216 -3.91 -3.72 3.95
N PRO A 217 -4.57 -3.55 2.80
CA PRO A 217 -3.92 -3.02 1.60
C PRO A 217 -3.28 -1.64 1.80
N ALA A 218 -3.97 -0.73 2.51
CA ALA A 218 -3.46 0.60 2.79
C ALA A 218 -2.20 0.63 3.68
N PHE A 219 -1.92 -0.45 4.43
CA PHE A 219 -0.70 -0.58 5.23
C PHE A 219 0.45 -1.26 4.49
N GLY A 220 0.17 -1.86 3.33
CA GLY A 220 1.14 -2.66 2.58
C GLY A 220 1.48 -3.98 3.28
N VAL A 221 0.56 -4.52 4.08
CA VAL A 221 0.76 -5.76 4.84
C VAL A 221 -0.16 -6.86 4.33
N LYS A 222 0.45 -8.01 4.08
CA LYS A 222 -0.23 -9.28 3.80
C LYS A 222 0.64 -10.42 4.32
N HIS A 223 0.16 -11.14 5.32
CA HIS A 223 0.85 -12.29 5.90
C HIS A 223 -0.09 -13.43 6.22
N ASP A 224 0.34 -14.65 5.91
CA ASP A 224 -0.42 -15.85 6.17
C ASP A 224 -0.49 -16.16 7.66
N ALA A 225 -1.69 -16.51 8.12
CA ALA A 225 -1.99 -17.02 9.43
C ALA A 225 -1.97 -18.55 9.36
N VAL A 226 -0.85 -19.17 9.73
CA VAL A 226 -0.62 -20.61 9.58
C VAL A 226 -0.82 -21.31 10.93
N PRO A 227 -1.66 -22.37 11.04
CA PRO A 227 -1.79 -23.13 12.26
C PRO A 227 -0.45 -23.71 12.75
N GLY A 228 -0.19 -23.56 14.06
CA GLY A 228 1.03 -24.05 14.68
C GLY A 228 2.30 -23.22 14.40
N ARG A 229 2.19 -22.12 13.66
CA ARG A 229 3.26 -21.18 13.37
C ARG A 229 2.81 -19.75 13.65
N THR A 230 3.65 -18.95 14.30
CA THR A 230 3.45 -17.51 14.43
C THR A 230 4.32 -16.78 13.42
N ASN A 231 3.70 -16.13 12.46
CA ASN A 231 4.35 -15.19 11.56
C ASN A 231 4.35 -13.79 12.18
N GLU A 232 5.31 -12.97 11.82
CA GLU A 232 5.41 -11.59 12.30
C GLU A 232 5.51 -10.62 11.14
N SER A 233 4.94 -9.45 11.32
CA SER A 233 5.08 -8.30 10.43
C SER A 233 5.05 -7.02 11.26
N TRP A 234 5.30 -5.89 10.59
CA TRP A 234 5.23 -4.60 11.24
C TRP A 234 4.72 -3.52 10.29
N PHE A 235 4.21 -2.46 10.87
CA PHE A 235 3.79 -1.26 10.15
C PHE A 235 3.72 -0.07 11.11
N ASN A 236 3.77 1.15 10.53
CA ASN A 236 3.61 2.41 11.25
C ASN A 236 2.55 3.23 10.50
N ILE A 237 1.40 3.45 11.13
CA ILE A 237 0.27 4.16 10.53
C ILE A 237 0.50 5.66 10.72
N GLN A 238 0.46 6.43 9.64
CA GLN A 238 0.77 7.87 9.66
C GLN A 238 -0.48 8.75 9.73
N LYS A 239 -1.66 8.21 9.40
CA LYS A 239 -2.90 8.99 9.32
C LYS A 239 -4.00 8.35 10.14
N PRO A 240 -4.66 9.10 11.06
CA PRO A 240 -5.82 8.58 11.78
C PRO A 240 -6.98 8.34 10.80
N GLY A 241 -7.78 7.31 11.06
CA GLY A 241 -8.91 6.94 10.20
C GLY A 241 -9.25 5.46 10.27
N ILE A 242 -10.25 5.04 9.51
CA ILE A 242 -10.70 3.67 9.41
C ILE A 242 -10.08 3.01 8.16
N TYR A 243 -9.55 1.81 8.36
CA TYR A 243 -8.92 0.99 7.33
C TYR A 243 -9.51 -0.40 7.34
N TYR A 244 -9.80 -0.90 6.16
CA TYR A 244 -10.37 -2.24 5.99
C TYR A 244 -9.40 -3.19 5.30
N GLY A 245 -9.53 -4.45 5.68
CA GLY A 245 -8.89 -5.58 5.04
C GLY A 245 -9.81 -6.79 5.01
N GLN A 246 -9.34 -7.85 4.41
CA GLN A 246 -10.07 -9.10 4.30
C GLN A 246 -9.11 -10.27 4.41
N CYS A 247 -9.62 -11.43 4.80
CA CYS A 247 -8.86 -12.66 4.69
C CYS A 247 -8.41 -12.85 3.23
N SER A 248 -7.12 -13.11 3.02
CA SER A 248 -6.51 -13.17 1.68
C SER A 248 -5.85 -14.52 1.37
N GLU A 249 -6.21 -15.58 2.13
CA GLU A 249 -5.92 -16.97 1.82
C GLU A 249 -7.19 -17.80 1.93
N LEU A 250 -7.49 -18.62 0.90
CA LEU A 250 -8.75 -19.35 0.80
C LEU A 250 -8.93 -20.31 1.99
N CYS A 251 -9.87 -20.01 2.87
CA CYS A 251 -10.09 -20.71 4.13
C CYS A 251 -11.45 -21.42 4.23
N GLY A 252 -12.20 -21.57 3.15
CA GLY A 252 -13.47 -22.29 3.08
C GLY A 252 -14.65 -21.43 2.65
N VAL A 253 -15.88 -21.90 2.92
CA VAL A 253 -17.13 -21.35 2.33
C VAL A 253 -17.44 -19.91 2.74
N ARG A 254 -16.92 -19.43 3.88
CA ARG A 254 -17.10 -18.05 4.35
C ARG A 254 -15.81 -17.22 4.27
N HIS A 255 -14.91 -17.58 3.38
CA HIS A 255 -13.64 -16.85 3.19
C HIS A 255 -13.85 -15.34 3.01
N ALA A 256 -14.84 -14.91 2.26
CA ALA A 256 -15.16 -13.49 2.04
C ALA A 256 -15.92 -12.83 3.22
N TYR A 257 -16.24 -13.57 4.29
CA TYR A 257 -17.09 -13.12 5.38
C TYR A 257 -16.33 -12.98 6.71
N MET A 258 -15.02 -12.76 6.65
CA MET A 258 -14.15 -12.48 7.81
C MET A 258 -13.25 -11.27 7.54
N PRO A 259 -13.86 -10.09 7.51
CA PRO A 259 -13.12 -8.84 7.28
C PRO A 259 -12.25 -8.47 8.47
N ILE A 260 -11.40 -7.47 8.22
CA ILE A 260 -10.53 -6.84 9.21
C ILE A 260 -10.87 -5.35 9.21
N LYS A 261 -11.20 -4.79 10.36
CA LYS A 261 -11.44 -3.36 10.54
C LYS A 261 -10.45 -2.81 11.54
N VAL A 262 -9.66 -1.83 11.11
CA VAL A 262 -8.70 -1.10 11.95
C VAL A 262 -9.12 0.35 12.04
N ARG A 263 -9.21 0.88 13.26
CA ARG A 263 -9.33 2.32 13.52
C ARG A 263 -8.00 2.82 14.06
N ALA A 264 -7.33 3.64 13.26
CA ALA A 264 -6.10 4.32 13.65
C ALA A 264 -6.46 5.63 14.37
N VAL A 265 -5.90 5.84 15.54
CA VAL A 265 -6.25 6.94 16.46
C VAL A 265 -4.99 7.62 16.98
N THR A 266 -5.12 8.78 17.63
CA THR A 266 -4.00 9.38 18.35
C THR A 266 -3.56 8.50 19.53
N LYS A 267 -2.36 8.75 20.05
CA LYS A 267 -1.85 7.99 21.21
C LYS A 267 -2.71 8.19 22.46
N GLU A 268 -3.27 9.38 22.63
CA GLU A 268 -4.16 9.75 23.72
C GLU A 268 -5.50 8.99 23.62
N GLU A 269 -6.10 8.98 22.44
CA GLU A 269 -7.34 8.23 22.18
C GLU A 269 -7.11 6.72 22.33
N PHE A 270 -5.94 6.22 21.92
CA PHE A 270 -5.58 4.82 22.13
C PHE A 270 -5.53 4.45 23.61
N GLN A 271 -4.90 5.26 24.46
CA GLN A 271 -4.83 4.99 25.89
C GLN A 271 -6.22 5.02 26.56
N ALA A 272 -7.08 5.95 26.14
CA ALA A 272 -8.46 6.01 26.61
C ALA A 272 -9.23 4.74 26.21
N TRP A 273 -9.10 4.32 24.96
CA TRP A 273 -9.71 3.09 24.47
C TRP A 273 -9.17 1.83 25.17
N VAL A 274 -7.87 1.74 25.45
CA VAL A 274 -7.28 0.61 26.18
C VAL A 274 -7.93 0.45 27.54
N THR A 275 -8.14 1.56 28.26
CA THR A 275 -8.80 1.55 29.57
C THR A 275 -10.23 1.03 29.50
N GLU A 276 -10.99 1.46 28.49
CA GLU A 276 -12.34 0.96 28.23
C GLU A 276 -12.32 -0.53 27.82
N ALA A 277 -11.42 -0.91 26.91
CA ALA A 277 -11.28 -2.27 26.41
C ALA A 277 -10.90 -3.27 27.51
N GLN A 278 -10.00 -2.90 28.41
CA GLN A 278 -9.66 -3.72 29.56
C GLN A 278 -10.88 -4.02 30.44
N ASN A 279 -11.75 -3.04 30.66
CA ASN A 279 -13.00 -3.25 31.41
C ASN A 279 -14.01 -4.09 30.63
N ARG A 280 -14.15 -3.85 29.34
CA ARG A 280 -15.14 -4.52 28.47
C ARG A 280 -14.75 -5.97 28.14
N PHE A 281 -13.47 -6.23 27.93
CA PHE A 281 -12.92 -7.52 27.51
C PHE A 281 -12.10 -8.20 28.61
N ALA A 282 -12.22 -7.75 29.87
CA ALA A 282 -11.55 -8.37 31.00
C ALA A 282 -11.85 -9.89 31.00
N LYS A 283 -10.82 -10.69 31.13
CA LYS A 283 -11.00 -12.12 31.36
C LYS A 283 -11.72 -12.28 32.69
N VAL A 284 -12.97 -12.70 32.65
CA VAL A 284 -13.64 -13.20 33.83
C VAL A 284 -12.91 -14.49 34.22
N ASP A 285 -12.16 -14.49 35.30
CA ASP A 285 -11.40 -15.64 35.77
C ASP A 285 -12.27 -16.92 35.73
N GLY A 286 -11.86 -17.87 34.87
CA GLY A 286 -12.37 -19.23 34.87
C GLY A 286 -13.56 -19.56 33.95
N THR A 287 -14.08 -18.62 33.12
CA THR A 287 -15.13 -18.94 32.14
C THR A 287 -14.58 -18.78 30.72
N PRO A 288 -14.54 -19.85 29.90
CA PRO A 288 -14.30 -19.67 28.47
C PRO A 288 -15.37 -18.72 27.90
N PRO A 289 -15.05 -17.85 26.91
CA PRO A 289 -16.04 -16.96 26.31
C PRO A 289 -17.24 -17.80 25.90
N THR A 290 -18.41 -17.43 26.40
CA THR A 290 -19.67 -18.10 26.06
C THR A 290 -19.84 -17.95 24.55
N GLN A 291 -19.65 -19.04 23.83
CA GLN A 291 -20.03 -19.13 22.44
C GLN A 291 -21.53 -18.81 22.37
N ALA A 292 -21.86 -17.58 21.99
CA ALA A 292 -23.19 -17.27 21.53
C ALA A 292 -23.35 -18.04 20.22
N VAL A 293 -23.83 -19.27 20.34
CA VAL A 293 -24.33 -20.07 19.23
C VAL A 293 -25.51 -19.29 18.68
N ALA A 294 -25.27 -18.42 17.72
CA ALA A 294 -26.34 -17.91 16.88
C ALA A 294 -26.72 -19.07 15.97
N ALA A 295 -27.83 -19.68 16.33
CA ALA A 295 -28.50 -20.67 15.51
C ALA A 295 -28.74 -20.14 14.10
N GLN A 296 -28.32 -20.92 13.11
CA GLN A 296 -28.71 -21.09 11.70
C GLN A 296 -28.87 -19.83 10.83
#